data_20e892a6e4d64a9f507ced52ef0aa570
#
_entry.id   20e892a6e4d64a9f507ced52ef0aa570
#
_cell.length_a   1.000
_cell.length_b   1.000
_cell.length_c   1.000
_cell.angle_alpha   90.00
_cell.angle_beta   90.00
_cell.angle_gamma   90.00
#
_symmetry.space_group_name_H-M   'P 1'
#
loop_
_entity.id
_entity.type
_entity.pdbx_description
1 polymer ?
#
loop_
_entity_poly.entity_id
_entity_poly.type
_entity_poly.pdbx_seq_one_letter_code
_entity_poly.pdbx_strand_id
1 'polypeptide(L)'
;MKLTGILVSVATIAGLVITTVHATSDANDTTPTQSAEASYITAADIIEYGQPNRLALRSGVALVMDEREGVVLYGRNVERQRPIASLTKLMTALVILESGLSLDEQIKITRDDRDRLRGTKSRLSYGAVFTRHDLLRAALGASDNRAAAALARTYPGGEDAMFRAMNDRARKLGMTQTRFTDASGLHNGNVSTASDLVRLVNETQKHPLFETMTTTAAFRITDLASGRQVAFRNTNRLVHRDSWDIGLSKTGYTAAAGNCLIMQATISDRPLTIVLLNSWGKLSRYGDARRIQQWLERAERRVPPLQTARAPIS
;
A
#
# COMPACT_ATOMS: atom_id res chain seq x y z
N MET A 1 -63.01 -2.89 26.84
CA MET A 1 -63.45 -4.23 26.36
C MET A 1 -62.14 -5.02 26.24
N LYS A 2 -61.79 -5.85 27.22
CA LYS A 2 -62.05 -7.29 27.31
C LYS A 2 -61.70 -8.02 26.02
N LEU A 3 -60.92 -9.04 25.88
CA LEU A 3 -60.54 -10.20 26.72
C LEU A 3 -59.31 -10.90 26.03
N THR A 4 -58.44 -11.48 26.83
CA THR A 4 -58.10 -12.89 27.07
C THR A 4 -57.31 -13.56 25.94
N GLY A 5 -56.13 -14.04 26.02
CA GLY A 5 -55.51 -14.98 26.95
C GLY A 5 -55.71 -16.43 26.51
N ILE A 6 -54.62 -17.15 26.06
CA ILE A 6 -54.55 -18.61 26.26
C ILE A 6 -53.08 -19.01 26.27
N LEU A 7 -52.66 -19.53 27.42
CA LEU A 7 -51.47 -20.32 27.68
C LEU A 7 -51.80 -21.77 27.28
N VAL A 8 -50.94 -22.46 26.57
CA VAL A 8 -50.95 -23.94 26.53
C VAL A 8 -49.55 -24.44 26.83
N SER A 9 -49.44 -25.00 28.01
CA SER A 9 -48.34 -25.82 28.50
C SER A 9 -48.66 -27.27 28.16
N VAL A 10 -47.74 -28.00 27.54
CA VAL A 10 -47.78 -29.47 27.50
C VAL A 10 -46.42 -30.01 27.87
N ALA A 11 -46.38 -30.58 29.06
CA ALA A 11 -45.32 -31.49 29.51
C ALA A 11 -45.75 -32.93 29.20
N THR A 12 -44.85 -33.80 28.79
CA THR A 12 -44.94 -35.28 29.05
C THR A 12 -43.63 -35.92 28.58
N ILE A 13 -42.87 -36.39 29.51
CA ILE A 13 -42.72 -37.77 30.07
C ILE A 13 -41.61 -38.58 29.37
N ALA A 14 -40.74 -39.04 30.23
CA ALA A 14 -39.58 -39.89 30.11
C ALA A 14 -39.80 -41.24 29.41
N GLY A 15 -38.79 -41.70 28.72
CA GLY A 15 -38.59 -43.08 28.34
C GLY A 15 -37.09 -43.39 28.38
N LEU A 16 -36.65 -43.93 29.51
CA LEU A 16 -35.29 -44.42 29.76
C LEU A 16 -35.17 -45.83 29.16
N VAL A 17 -34.38 -45.97 28.09
CA VAL A 17 -33.93 -47.30 27.62
C VAL A 17 -32.43 -47.34 27.80
N ILE A 18 -32.00 -48.11 28.80
CA ILE A 18 -30.60 -48.43 29.08
C ILE A 18 -30.24 -49.63 28.19
N THR A 19 -29.46 -49.38 27.15
CA THR A 19 -28.73 -50.43 26.43
C THR A 19 -27.27 -50.31 26.80
N THR A 20 -26.81 -51.28 27.58
CA THR A 20 -25.36 -51.49 27.87
C THR A 20 -24.68 -52.01 26.63
N VAL A 21 -23.89 -51.16 26.01
CA VAL A 21 -22.92 -51.58 24.96
C VAL A 21 -21.56 -51.68 25.61
N HIS A 22 -21.03 -52.90 25.57
CA HIS A 22 -19.63 -53.19 25.92
C HIS A 22 -18.73 -52.50 24.92
N ALA A 23 -17.99 -51.46 25.38
CA ALA A 23 -16.92 -50.89 24.58
C ALA A 23 -15.64 -51.70 24.79
N THR A 24 -15.24 -52.39 23.74
CA THR A 24 -13.86 -52.87 23.60
C THR A 24 -12.96 -51.70 23.36
N SER A 25 -12.00 -51.49 24.24
CA SER A 25 -10.98 -50.47 24.16
C SER A 25 -9.95 -50.88 23.08
N ASP A 26 -10.12 -50.39 21.86
CA ASP A 26 -9.00 -50.28 20.95
C ASP A 26 -8.35 -48.89 21.20
N ALA A 27 -7.22 -48.91 21.86
CA ALA A 27 -6.34 -47.77 22.02
C ALA A 27 -5.74 -47.42 20.64
N ASN A 28 -6.43 -46.55 19.89
CA ASN A 28 -5.82 -45.90 18.77
C ASN A 28 -4.99 -44.73 19.32
N ASP A 29 -3.69 -44.97 19.38
CA ASP A 29 -2.65 -43.97 19.65
C ASP A 29 -2.64 -42.97 18.47
N THR A 30 -3.49 -41.95 18.54
CA THR A 30 -3.41 -40.79 17.67
C THR A 30 -2.37 -39.84 18.24
N THR A 31 -1.12 -40.14 17.96
CA THR A 31 -0.05 -39.14 18.03
C THR A 31 -0.48 -37.93 17.21
N PRO A 32 -0.56 -36.72 17.79
CA PRO A 32 -0.86 -35.54 16.98
C PRO A 32 0.25 -35.38 15.95
N THR A 33 -0.13 -35.52 14.68
CA THR A 33 0.76 -35.21 13.55
C THR A 33 1.15 -33.74 13.73
N GLN A 34 2.34 -33.48 14.28
CA GLN A 34 2.97 -32.17 14.19
C GLN A 34 3.07 -31.85 12.70
N SER A 35 2.18 -30.97 12.23
CA SER A 35 2.34 -30.34 10.94
C SER A 35 3.73 -29.71 10.95
N ALA A 36 4.61 -30.18 10.07
CA ALA A 36 5.92 -29.57 9.87
C ALA A 36 5.66 -28.10 9.49
N GLU A 37 5.74 -27.20 10.44
CA GLU A 37 5.81 -25.77 10.16
C GLU A 37 7.02 -25.58 9.25
N ALA A 38 6.76 -25.16 8.02
CA ALA A 38 7.82 -24.83 7.09
C ALA A 38 8.69 -23.77 7.75
N SER A 39 9.88 -24.15 8.17
CA SER A 39 10.80 -23.28 8.86
C SER A 39 11.32 -22.25 7.85
N TYR A 40 10.93 -21.00 7.99
CA TYR A 40 11.41 -19.88 7.20
C TYR A 40 12.18 -18.89 8.11
N ILE A 41 13.06 -18.10 7.50
CA ILE A 41 13.76 -17.03 8.20
C ILE A 41 12.75 -15.98 8.65
N THR A 42 12.65 -15.73 9.95
CA THR A 42 11.66 -14.80 10.54
C THR A 42 12.13 -13.33 10.48
N ALA A 43 11.22 -12.39 10.73
CA ALA A 43 11.59 -10.98 10.91
C ALA A 43 12.55 -10.79 12.11
N ALA A 44 12.38 -11.57 13.17
CA ALA A 44 13.28 -11.56 14.34
C ALA A 44 14.71 -11.96 13.94
N ASP A 45 14.88 -13.01 13.14
CA ASP A 45 16.18 -13.41 12.62
C ASP A 45 16.83 -12.29 11.79
N ILE A 46 16.06 -11.64 10.93
CA ILE A 46 16.55 -10.52 10.12
C ILE A 46 17.02 -9.35 11.02
N ILE A 47 16.31 -9.04 12.09
CA ILE A 47 16.69 -7.98 13.02
C ILE A 47 17.96 -8.38 13.79
N GLU A 48 18.04 -9.60 14.27
CA GLU A 48 19.18 -10.10 15.03
C GLU A 48 20.45 -10.14 14.17
N TYR A 49 20.42 -10.85 13.05
CA TYR A 49 21.60 -11.08 12.22
C TYR A 49 21.89 -9.92 11.25
N GLY A 50 20.89 -9.10 10.94
CA GLY A 50 21.01 -7.94 10.04
C GLY A 50 21.65 -6.71 10.69
N GLN A 51 21.58 -6.58 12.01
CA GLN A 51 22.08 -5.42 12.74
C GLN A 51 21.58 -4.10 12.14
N PRO A 52 20.26 -3.80 12.18
CA PRO A 52 19.64 -2.68 11.48
C PRO A 52 20.24 -1.31 11.88
N ASN A 53 20.80 -1.19 13.07
CA ASN A 53 21.49 0.02 13.54
C ASN A 53 22.74 0.38 12.70
N ARG A 54 23.30 -0.56 11.94
CA ARG A 54 24.42 -0.34 11.01
C ARG A 54 23.96 0.03 9.59
N LEU A 55 22.66 -0.01 9.32
CA LEU A 55 22.13 0.36 8.00
C LEU A 55 22.16 1.89 7.80
N ALA A 56 23.14 2.37 7.03
CA ALA A 56 23.37 3.79 6.78
C ALA A 56 22.54 4.28 5.58
N LEU A 57 21.35 4.83 5.84
CA LEU A 57 20.50 5.46 4.82
C LEU A 57 20.70 6.98 4.78
N ARG A 58 20.47 7.58 3.62
CA ARG A 58 20.51 9.04 3.39
C ARG A 58 19.14 9.71 3.52
N SER A 59 18.07 8.94 3.59
CA SER A 59 16.71 9.44 3.82
C SER A 59 16.55 9.91 5.25
N GLY A 60 15.95 11.07 5.46
CA GLY A 60 15.72 11.63 6.79
C GLY A 60 14.67 10.88 7.61
N VAL A 61 13.72 10.23 6.91
CA VAL A 61 12.74 9.28 7.44
C VAL A 61 12.84 8.01 6.63
N ALA A 62 12.90 6.86 7.28
CA ALA A 62 12.92 5.56 6.62
C ALA A 62 12.17 4.51 7.44
N LEU A 63 11.38 3.69 6.78
CA LEU A 63 10.71 2.54 7.37
C LEU A 63 10.83 1.36 6.40
N VAL A 64 11.19 0.20 6.92
CA VAL A 64 11.15 -1.09 6.20
C VAL A 64 10.32 -2.03 7.03
N MET A 65 9.19 -2.47 6.51
CA MET A 65 8.28 -3.40 7.18
C MET A 65 8.21 -4.71 6.41
N ASP A 66 8.32 -5.80 7.12
CA ASP A 66 7.96 -7.13 6.65
C ASP A 66 6.44 -7.24 6.60
N GLU A 67 5.88 -7.46 5.41
CA GLU A 67 4.42 -7.56 5.24
C GLU A 67 3.88 -8.93 5.68
N ARG A 68 4.70 -9.97 5.65
CA ARG A 68 4.28 -11.32 6.06
C ARG A 68 4.00 -11.38 7.57
N GLU A 69 4.88 -10.75 8.35
CA GLU A 69 4.79 -10.77 9.81
C GLU A 69 4.25 -9.47 10.41
N GLY A 70 4.10 -8.41 9.61
CA GLY A 70 3.68 -7.08 10.07
C GLY A 70 4.72 -6.40 10.98
N VAL A 71 6.00 -6.79 10.90
CA VAL A 71 7.07 -6.35 11.78
C VAL A 71 7.95 -5.30 11.09
N VAL A 72 8.30 -4.24 11.82
CA VAL A 72 9.24 -3.21 11.35
C VAL A 72 10.68 -3.73 11.50
N LEU A 73 11.32 -4.02 10.37
CA LEU A 73 12.73 -4.48 10.34
C LEU A 73 13.72 -3.34 10.53
N TYR A 74 13.36 -2.14 10.07
CA TYR A 74 14.16 -0.92 10.23
C TYR A 74 13.27 0.30 10.36
N GLY A 75 13.55 1.17 11.32
CA GLY A 75 12.84 2.42 11.54
C GLY A 75 13.77 3.58 11.86
N ARG A 76 13.57 4.72 11.18
CA ARG A 76 14.21 6.00 11.49
C ARG A 76 13.19 7.12 11.38
N ASN A 77 12.94 7.83 12.49
CA ASN A 77 12.01 8.96 12.54
C ASN A 77 10.61 8.63 11.98
N VAL A 78 10.13 7.40 12.19
CA VAL A 78 8.93 6.85 11.51
C VAL A 78 7.66 7.64 11.82
N GLU A 79 7.58 8.26 13.00
CA GLU A 79 6.46 9.11 13.42
C GLU A 79 6.67 10.60 13.12
N ARG A 80 7.78 10.95 12.49
CA ARG A 80 8.04 12.35 12.15
C ARG A 80 7.17 12.78 10.98
N GLN A 81 6.21 13.66 11.24
CA GLN A 81 5.36 14.26 10.21
C GLN A 81 6.18 15.11 9.24
N ARG A 82 5.99 14.88 7.93
CA ARG A 82 6.68 15.58 6.84
C ARG A 82 5.73 15.84 5.67
N PRO A 83 5.98 16.88 4.86
CA PRO A 83 5.38 16.99 3.54
C PRO A 83 5.74 15.74 2.70
N ILE A 84 4.75 15.19 1.99
CA ILE A 84 4.88 13.91 1.29
C ILE A 84 4.89 14.03 -0.23
N ALA A 85 4.73 15.24 -0.75
CA ALA A 85 4.68 15.50 -2.19
C ALA A 85 3.68 14.54 -2.89
N SER A 86 4.02 14.06 -4.08
CA SER A 86 3.13 13.23 -4.91
C SER A 86 2.82 11.83 -4.36
N LEU A 87 3.28 11.45 -3.16
CA LEU A 87 2.75 10.26 -2.47
C LEU A 87 1.25 10.45 -2.15
N THR A 88 0.79 11.69 -2.01
CA THR A 88 -0.61 12.10 -1.92
C THR A 88 -1.52 11.42 -2.94
N LYS A 89 -1.03 11.20 -4.16
CA LYS A 89 -1.81 10.61 -5.26
C LYS A 89 -2.26 9.18 -5.00
N LEU A 90 -1.63 8.48 -4.04
CA LEU A 90 -2.13 7.17 -3.60
C LEU A 90 -3.50 7.32 -2.91
N MET A 91 -3.65 8.29 -2.01
CA MET A 91 -4.94 8.58 -1.37
C MET A 91 -5.97 9.13 -2.37
N THR A 92 -5.55 9.98 -3.29
CA THR A 92 -6.42 10.48 -4.38
C THR A 92 -7.01 9.32 -5.19
N ALA A 93 -6.16 8.39 -5.61
CA ALA A 93 -6.61 7.23 -6.37
C ALA A 93 -7.49 6.29 -5.54
N LEU A 94 -7.15 6.06 -4.28
CA LEU A 94 -7.92 5.22 -3.37
C LEU A 94 -9.36 5.75 -3.22
N VAL A 95 -9.52 7.04 -2.93
CA VAL A 95 -10.83 7.67 -2.79
C VAL A 95 -11.65 7.59 -4.09
N ILE A 96 -11.01 7.79 -5.25
CA ILE A 96 -11.69 7.66 -6.55
C ILE A 96 -12.13 6.20 -6.78
N LEU A 97 -11.28 5.22 -6.53
CA LEU A 97 -11.62 3.81 -6.76
C LEU A 97 -12.72 3.31 -5.80
N GLU A 98 -12.74 3.80 -4.57
CA GLU A 98 -13.76 3.45 -3.58
C GLU A 98 -15.08 4.21 -3.77
N SER A 99 -15.11 5.27 -4.56
CA SER A 99 -16.30 6.11 -4.74
C SER A 99 -17.37 5.50 -5.65
N GLY A 100 -17.09 4.39 -6.34
CA GLY A 100 -17.99 3.79 -7.33
C GLY A 100 -18.16 4.59 -8.62
N LEU A 101 -17.38 5.65 -8.83
CA LEU A 101 -17.40 6.44 -10.07
C LEU A 101 -16.95 5.58 -11.26
N SER A 102 -17.65 5.72 -12.40
CA SER A 102 -17.27 5.01 -13.61
C SER A 102 -15.85 5.37 -14.05
N LEU A 103 -15.02 4.34 -14.25
CA LEU A 103 -13.66 4.50 -14.76
C LEU A 103 -13.63 4.86 -16.25
N ASP A 104 -14.73 4.60 -16.98
CA ASP A 104 -14.89 4.92 -18.40
C ASP A 104 -15.43 6.34 -18.62
N GLU A 105 -15.81 7.06 -17.54
CA GLU A 105 -16.25 8.43 -17.64
C GLU A 105 -15.19 9.30 -18.34
N GLN A 106 -15.64 10.00 -19.38
CA GLN A 106 -14.81 10.89 -20.17
C GLN A 106 -14.65 12.25 -19.49
N ILE A 107 -13.44 12.62 -19.19
CA ILE A 107 -13.09 13.85 -18.46
C ILE A 107 -12.30 14.77 -19.40
N LYS A 108 -12.83 15.97 -19.64
CA LYS A 108 -12.15 17.02 -20.39
C LYS A 108 -11.17 17.75 -19.50
N ILE A 109 -9.92 17.88 -19.96
CA ILE A 109 -8.89 18.68 -19.32
C ILE A 109 -9.16 20.17 -19.54
N THR A 110 -9.24 20.93 -18.46
CA THR A 110 -9.55 22.37 -18.49
C THR A 110 -8.39 23.21 -17.96
N ARG A 111 -8.52 24.52 -18.05
CA ARG A 111 -7.52 25.46 -17.48
C ARG A 111 -7.52 25.45 -15.97
N ASP A 112 -8.58 24.96 -15.32
CA ASP A 112 -8.67 24.84 -13.85
C ASP A 112 -7.77 23.71 -13.35
N ASP A 113 -7.45 22.73 -14.19
CA ASP A 113 -6.52 21.65 -13.88
C ASP A 113 -5.03 22.10 -13.91
N ARG A 114 -4.78 23.40 -14.12
CA ARG A 114 -3.42 23.94 -14.16
C ARG A 114 -2.82 24.02 -12.75
N ASP A 115 -1.60 23.52 -12.62
CA ASP A 115 -0.78 23.81 -11.44
C ASP A 115 -0.43 25.32 -11.38
N ARG A 116 -1.06 26.03 -10.45
CA ARG A 116 -0.85 27.46 -10.19
C ARG A 116 0.18 27.69 -9.07
N LEU A 117 0.58 26.63 -8.34
CA LEU A 117 1.49 26.76 -7.20
C LEU A 117 2.97 26.68 -7.62
N ARG A 118 3.30 25.77 -8.53
CA ARG A 118 4.69 25.46 -8.91
C ARG A 118 4.93 25.48 -10.41
N GLY A 119 3.88 25.66 -11.21
CA GLY A 119 3.96 25.73 -12.66
C GLY A 119 4.46 24.43 -13.31
N THR A 120 4.19 23.28 -12.71
CA THR A 120 4.65 21.99 -13.24
C THR A 120 4.04 21.72 -14.62
N LYS A 121 4.85 21.15 -15.51
CA LYS A 121 4.41 20.78 -16.86
C LYS A 121 3.62 19.47 -16.82
N SER A 122 2.63 19.35 -17.70
CA SER A 122 1.88 18.13 -17.97
C SER A 122 1.88 17.83 -19.46
N ARG A 123 1.77 16.56 -19.82
CA ARG A 123 1.59 16.11 -21.21
C ARG A 123 0.15 16.15 -21.69
N LEU A 124 -0.80 16.32 -20.76
CA LEU A 124 -2.22 16.44 -21.05
C LEU A 124 -2.53 17.86 -21.55
N SER A 125 -2.94 18.01 -22.79
CA SER A 125 -3.30 19.32 -23.37
C SER A 125 -4.64 19.80 -22.84
N TYR A 126 -4.83 21.11 -22.74
CA TYR A 126 -6.16 21.67 -22.46
C TYR A 126 -7.10 21.38 -23.66
N GLY A 127 -8.34 21.00 -23.35
CA GLY A 127 -9.32 20.57 -24.33
C GLY A 127 -9.30 19.08 -24.67
N ALA A 128 -8.20 18.38 -24.36
CA ALA A 128 -8.12 16.93 -24.52
C ALA A 128 -9.10 16.21 -23.58
N VAL A 129 -9.54 15.03 -23.98
CA VAL A 129 -10.51 14.21 -23.24
C VAL A 129 -9.91 12.83 -22.99
N PHE A 130 -9.94 12.39 -21.73
CA PHE A 130 -9.44 11.08 -21.32
C PHE A 130 -10.46 10.39 -20.44
N THR A 131 -10.39 9.06 -20.35
CA THR A 131 -11.17 8.32 -19.34
C THR A 131 -10.63 8.60 -17.93
N ARG A 132 -11.48 8.45 -16.91
CA ARG A 132 -11.07 8.49 -15.50
C ARG A 132 -9.96 7.48 -15.23
N HIS A 133 -10.05 6.27 -15.80
CA HIS A 133 -9.01 5.25 -15.75
C HIS A 133 -7.67 5.76 -16.27
N ASP A 134 -7.63 6.39 -17.42
CA ASP A 134 -6.40 6.91 -18.01
C ASP A 134 -5.79 8.06 -17.19
N LEU A 135 -6.63 8.90 -16.59
CA LEU A 135 -6.16 9.94 -15.68
C LEU A 135 -5.57 9.34 -14.40
N LEU A 136 -6.15 8.28 -13.83
CA LEU A 136 -5.56 7.55 -12.71
C LEU A 136 -4.20 6.96 -13.07
N ARG A 137 -4.07 6.34 -14.24
CA ARG A 137 -2.79 5.82 -14.75
C ARG A 137 -1.74 6.94 -14.88
N ALA A 138 -2.12 8.08 -15.44
CA ALA A 138 -1.22 9.23 -15.58
C ALA A 138 -0.79 9.81 -14.22
N ALA A 139 -1.73 9.92 -13.27
CA ALA A 139 -1.48 10.42 -11.92
C ALA A 139 -0.58 9.48 -11.11
N LEU A 140 -0.80 8.18 -11.16
CA LEU A 140 -0.04 7.19 -10.39
C LEU A 140 1.31 6.87 -11.04
N GLY A 141 1.32 6.43 -12.30
CA GLY A 141 2.53 5.97 -12.98
C GLY A 141 3.48 7.09 -13.34
N ALA A 142 2.97 8.15 -13.98
CA ALA A 142 3.79 9.29 -14.41
C ALA A 142 3.80 10.45 -13.42
N SER A 143 3.04 10.35 -12.33
CA SER A 143 2.90 11.42 -11.33
C SER A 143 2.38 12.74 -11.91
N ASP A 144 1.49 12.68 -12.93
CA ASP A 144 0.96 13.86 -13.61
C ASP A 144 0.04 14.65 -12.68
N ASN A 145 0.36 15.93 -12.45
CA ASN A 145 -0.36 16.79 -11.51
C ASN A 145 -1.68 17.27 -12.11
N ARG A 146 -1.75 17.49 -13.42
CA ARG A 146 -2.98 17.91 -14.11
C ARG A 146 -4.02 16.79 -14.11
N ALA A 147 -3.58 15.53 -14.27
CA ALA A 147 -4.46 14.39 -14.12
C ALA A 147 -5.05 14.31 -12.70
N ALA A 148 -4.24 14.50 -11.66
CA ALA A 148 -4.73 14.50 -10.28
C ALA A 148 -5.71 15.66 -9.99
N ALA A 149 -5.47 16.85 -10.54
CA ALA A 149 -6.36 17.99 -10.43
C ALA A 149 -7.70 17.72 -11.15
N ALA A 150 -7.68 17.19 -12.37
CA ALA A 150 -8.90 16.84 -13.11
C ALA A 150 -9.74 15.78 -12.39
N LEU A 151 -9.08 14.77 -11.78
CA LEU A 151 -9.75 13.77 -10.95
C LEU A 151 -10.44 14.40 -9.74
N ALA A 152 -9.77 15.34 -9.05
CA ALA A 152 -10.35 16.02 -7.90
C ALA A 152 -11.51 16.97 -8.30
N ARG A 153 -11.33 17.75 -9.35
CA ARG A 153 -12.37 18.66 -9.87
C ARG A 153 -13.64 17.93 -10.29
N THR A 154 -13.50 16.73 -10.86
CA THR A 154 -14.64 15.92 -11.32
C THR A 154 -15.17 14.94 -10.29
N TYR A 155 -14.67 15.00 -9.06
CA TYR A 155 -15.26 14.28 -7.94
C TYR A 155 -16.63 14.88 -7.58
N PRO A 156 -17.63 14.09 -7.16
CA PRO A 156 -18.94 14.61 -6.74
C PRO A 156 -18.79 15.66 -5.63
N GLY A 157 -19.27 16.87 -5.92
CA GLY A 157 -19.10 18.04 -5.04
C GLY A 157 -17.75 18.77 -5.17
N GLY A 158 -16.94 18.42 -6.19
CA GLY A 158 -15.72 19.13 -6.57
C GLY A 158 -14.52 18.88 -5.65
N GLU A 159 -13.48 19.72 -5.79
CA GLU A 159 -12.20 19.58 -5.10
C GLU A 159 -12.34 19.57 -3.57
N ASP A 160 -13.17 20.45 -3.01
CA ASP A 160 -13.37 20.53 -1.55
C ASP A 160 -13.99 19.23 -1.00
N ALA A 161 -14.92 18.64 -1.73
CA ALA A 161 -15.50 17.35 -1.35
C ALA A 161 -14.47 16.23 -1.44
N MET A 162 -13.63 16.25 -2.48
CA MET A 162 -12.53 15.31 -2.64
C MET A 162 -11.53 15.41 -1.48
N PHE A 163 -11.13 16.62 -1.09
CA PHE A 163 -10.17 16.81 0.01
C PHE A 163 -10.77 16.40 1.37
N ARG A 164 -12.06 16.63 1.58
CA ARG A 164 -12.76 16.09 2.76
C ARG A 164 -12.76 14.56 2.74
N ALA A 165 -13.12 13.94 1.62
CA ALA A 165 -13.13 12.49 1.48
C ALA A 165 -11.75 11.87 1.72
N MET A 166 -10.66 12.47 1.22
CA MET A 166 -9.29 12.02 1.48
C MET A 166 -8.94 12.06 2.97
N ASN A 167 -9.29 13.13 3.68
CA ASN A 167 -9.04 13.26 5.11
C ASN A 167 -9.94 12.34 5.94
N ASP A 168 -11.20 12.14 5.55
CA ASP A 168 -12.10 11.19 6.17
C ASP A 168 -11.58 9.76 6.03
N ARG A 169 -11.09 9.43 4.84
CA ARG A 169 -10.49 8.12 4.60
C ARG A 169 -9.22 7.91 5.42
N ALA A 170 -8.36 8.94 5.50
CA ALA A 170 -7.18 8.89 6.36
C ALA A 170 -7.54 8.60 7.81
N ARG A 171 -8.57 9.27 8.36
CA ARG A 171 -9.04 9.00 9.73
C ARG A 171 -9.54 7.56 9.90
N LYS A 172 -10.33 7.05 8.93
CA LYS A 172 -10.82 5.65 8.95
C LYS A 172 -9.70 4.62 8.90
N LEU A 173 -8.56 4.95 8.28
CA LEU A 173 -7.36 4.11 8.25
C LEU A 173 -6.48 4.26 9.50
N GLY A 174 -6.87 5.12 10.46
CA GLY A 174 -6.06 5.40 11.64
C GLY A 174 -4.79 6.22 11.34
N MET A 175 -4.77 6.95 10.22
CA MET A 175 -3.67 7.84 9.83
C MET A 175 -3.78 9.19 10.58
N THR A 176 -3.56 9.13 11.88
CA THR A 176 -3.85 10.26 12.80
C THR A 176 -2.92 11.46 12.63
N GLN A 177 -1.76 11.26 12.02
CA GLN A 177 -0.77 12.29 11.74
C GLN A 177 -0.73 12.69 10.26
N THR A 178 -1.81 12.41 9.51
CA THR A 178 -1.90 12.68 8.07
C THR A 178 -2.96 13.72 7.78
N ARG A 179 -2.63 14.65 6.88
CA ARG A 179 -3.54 15.66 6.35
C ARG A 179 -3.33 15.84 4.86
N PHE A 180 -4.44 16.01 4.13
CA PHE A 180 -4.46 16.32 2.71
C PHE A 180 -5.12 17.68 2.47
N THR A 181 -4.52 18.52 1.63
CA THR A 181 -4.97 19.87 1.26
C THR A 181 -5.07 20.05 -0.25
N ASP A 182 -4.59 19.10 -1.04
CA ASP A 182 -4.80 18.98 -2.48
C ASP A 182 -4.65 17.52 -2.91
N ALA A 183 -5.05 17.20 -4.15
CA ALA A 183 -5.02 15.85 -4.70
C ALA A 183 -3.68 15.46 -5.33
N SER A 184 -2.76 16.39 -5.50
CA SER A 184 -1.51 16.18 -6.26
C SER A 184 -0.26 16.07 -5.37
N GLY A 185 -0.30 16.66 -4.17
CA GLY A 185 0.84 16.80 -3.27
C GLY A 185 1.74 18.01 -3.58
N LEU A 186 1.23 18.99 -4.31
CA LEU A 186 1.96 20.23 -4.59
C LEU A 186 1.97 21.19 -3.42
N HIS A 187 0.91 21.22 -2.65
CA HIS A 187 0.81 22.05 -1.43
C HIS A 187 1.55 21.38 -0.27
N ASN A 188 2.35 22.16 0.46
CA ASN A 188 3.16 21.64 1.58
C ASN A 188 2.31 21.17 2.78
N GLY A 189 1.02 21.48 2.81
CA GLY A 189 0.05 21.01 3.78
C GLY A 189 -0.36 19.54 3.63
N ASN A 190 0.03 18.88 2.53
CA ASN A 190 -0.07 17.43 2.43
C ASN A 190 1.07 16.79 3.23
N VAL A 191 0.76 16.40 4.44
CA VAL A 191 1.73 15.87 5.40
C VAL A 191 1.31 14.48 5.89
N SER A 192 2.31 13.66 6.22
CA SER A 192 2.10 12.32 6.79
C SER A 192 3.36 11.84 7.52
N THR A 193 3.26 10.70 8.17
CA THR A 193 4.37 9.94 8.75
C THR A 193 4.64 8.68 7.94
N ALA A 194 5.80 8.04 8.14
CA ALA A 194 6.07 6.76 7.50
C ALA A 194 5.11 5.67 7.97
N SER A 195 4.77 5.66 9.26
CA SER A 195 3.80 4.71 9.83
C SER A 195 2.40 4.85 9.24
N ASP A 196 1.92 6.08 9.08
CA ASP A 196 0.62 6.32 8.45
C ASP A 196 0.61 5.92 6.97
N LEU A 197 1.71 6.18 6.25
CA LEU A 197 1.83 5.79 4.85
C LEU A 197 1.83 4.27 4.65
N VAL A 198 2.34 3.49 5.60
CA VAL A 198 2.20 2.03 5.57
C VAL A 198 0.74 1.61 5.63
N ARG A 199 -0.08 2.25 6.51
CA ARG A 199 -1.52 1.97 6.56
C ARG A 199 -2.22 2.25 5.22
N LEU A 200 -1.83 3.35 4.56
CA LEU A 200 -2.35 3.66 3.22
C LEU A 200 -1.96 2.59 2.20
N VAL A 201 -0.70 2.16 2.19
CA VAL A 201 -0.21 1.12 1.27
C VAL A 201 -0.96 -0.20 1.48
N ASN A 202 -1.12 -0.65 2.72
CA ASN A 202 -1.86 -1.87 3.04
C ASN A 202 -3.30 -1.81 2.52
N GLU A 203 -3.93 -0.64 2.55
CA GLU A 203 -5.28 -0.48 2.02
C GLU A 203 -5.30 -0.53 0.49
N THR A 204 -4.31 0.07 -0.17
CA THR A 204 -4.25 0.06 -1.65
C THR A 204 -4.08 -1.34 -2.24
N GLN A 205 -3.52 -2.30 -1.50
CA GLN A 205 -3.38 -3.71 -1.92
C GLN A 205 -4.73 -4.39 -2.19
N LYS A 206 -5.82 -3.92 -1.57
CA LYS A 206 -7.16 -4.44 -1.80
C LYS A 206 -7.71 -4.11 -3.21
N HIS A 207 -7.01 -3.25 -3.94
CA HIS A 207 -7.40 -2.78 -5.26
C HIS A 207 -6.33 -3.13 -6.31
N PRO A 208 -6.50 -4.19 -7.10
CA PRO A 208 -5.48 -4.68 -8.06
C PRO A 208 -5.00 -3.64 -9.07
N LEU A 209 -5.81 -2.62 -9.37
CA LEU A 209 -5.43 -1.54 -10.26
C LEU A 209 -4.21 -0.74 -9.79
N PHE A 210 -3.95 -0.68 -8.47
CA PHE A 210 -2.76 0.03 -7.96
C PHE A 210 -1.48 -0.61 -8.45
N GLU A 211 -1.37 -1.94 -8.40
CA GLU A 211 -0.21 -2.65 -8.91
C GLU A 211 0.04 -2.27 -10.38
N THR A 212 -0.94 -2.53 -11.25
CA THR A 212 -0.80 -2.25 -12.69
C THR A 212 -0.47 -0.79 -12.97
N MET A 213 -1.16 0.16 -12.32
CA MET A 213 -0.98 1.60 -12.57
C MET A 213 0.34 2.15 -12.03
N THR A 214 0.90 1.55 -10.97
CA THR A 214 2.12 2.04 -10.33
C THR A 214 3.40 1.33 -10.76
N THR A 215 3.29 0.14 -11.39
CA THR A 215 4.45 -0.66 -11.79
C THR A 215 4.65 -0.79 -13.30
N THR A 216 3.67 -0.38 -14.11
CA THR A 216 3.87 -0.32 -15.57
C THR A 216 4.97 0.67 -15.92
N ALA A 217 6.05 0.19 -16.54
CA ALA A 217 7.26 0.97 -16.84
C ALA A 217 7.00 2.11 -17.83
N ALA A 218 6.22 1.86 -18.88
CA ALA A 218 5.81 2.84 -19.87
C ALA A 218 4.42 2.49 -20.43
N PHE A 219 3.62 3.52 -20.73
CA PHE A 219 2.28 3.33 -21.24
C PHE A 219 1.84 4.50 -22.13
N ARG A 220 0.76 4.31 -22.85
CA ARG A 220 0.10 5.35 -23.64
C ARG A 220 -1.35 5.45 -23.23
N ILE A 221 -1.90 6.65 -23.32
CA ILE A 221 -3.34 6.94 -23.21
C ILE A 221 -3.78 7.71 -24.44
N THR A 222 -5.03 7.57 -24.82
CA THR A 222 -5.57 8.19 -26.04
C THR A 222 -6.42 9.40 -25.68
N ASP A 223 -6.11 10.55 -26.25
CA ASP A 223 -7.00 11.70 -26.25
C ASP A 223 -8.23 11.38 -27.13
N LEU A 224 -9.37 11.19 -26.52
CA LEU A 224 -10.60 10.79 -27.17
C LEU A 224 -11.18 11.89 -28.08
N ALA A 225 -10.79 13.15 -27.87
CA ALA A 225 -11.23 14.26 -28.70
C ALA A 225 -10.46 14.34 -30.04
N SER A 226 -9.18 13.94 -30.07
CA SER A 226 -8.33 14.08 -31.26
C SER A 226 -7.78 12.76 -31.80
N GLY A 227 -7.96 11.64 -31.08
CA GLY A 227 -7.34 10.34 -31.41
C GLY A 227 -5.83 10.28 -31.13
N ARG A 228 -5.20 11.36 -30.65
CA ARG A 228 -3.76 11.42 -30.38
C ARG A 228 -3.35 10.59 -29.18
N GLN A 229 -2.31 9.80 -29.34
CA GLN A 229 -1.72 9.07 -28.21
C GLN A 229 -0.70 9.92 -27.44
N VAL A 230 -0.81 9.89 -26.12
CA VAL A 230 0.10 10.55 -25.19
C VAL A 230 0.90 9.49 -24.45
N ALA A 231 2.23 9.49 -24.63
CA ALA A 231 3.12 8.50 -24.00
C ALA A 231 3.61 8.98 -22.64
N PHE A 232 3.67 8.05 -21.68
CA PHE A 232 4.17 8.26 -20.33
C PHE A 232 5.23 7.22 -19.96
N ARG A 233 6.06 7.58 -19.01
CA ARG A 233 7.02 6.67 -18.36
C ARG A 233 6.85 6.76 -16.86
N ASN A 234 7.01 5.63 -16.20
CA ASN A 234 6.99 5.57 -14.74
C ASN A 234 8.11 6.43 -14.15
N THR A 235 7.79 7.14 -13.08
CA THR A 235 8.73 8.03 -12.39
C THR A 235 9.70 7.28 -11.48
N ASN A 236 9.38 6.06 -11.07
CA ASN A 236 10.30 5.21 -10.32
C ASN A 236 11.25 4.47 -11.28
N ARG A 237 12.55 4.78 -11.17
CA ARG A 237 13.57 4.16 -12.02
C ARG A 237 13.78 2.67 -11.77
N LEU A 238 13.38 2.17 -10.58
CA LEU A 238 13.53 0.76 -10.23
C LEU A 238 12.53 -0.12 -10.97
N VAL A 239 11.35 0.41 -11.31
CA VAL A 239 10.33 -0.26 -12.13
C VAL A 239 10.85 -0.63 -13.54
N HIS A 240 11.89 0.03 -14.01
CA HIS A 240 12.53 -0.27 -15.31
C HIS A 240 13.68 -1.29 -15.19
N ARG A 241 13.81 -2.00 -14.08
CA ARG A 241 14.90 -2.94 -13.82
C ARG A 241 14.34 -4.31 -13.45
N ASP A 242 14.69 -5.33 -14.21
CA ASP A 242 14.26 -6.71 -14.00
C ASP A 242 14.74 -7.31 -12.65
N SER A 243 15.74 -6.66 -12.02
CA SER A 243 16.26 -7.07 -10.69
C SER A 243 15.37 -6.65 -9.53
N TRP A 244 14.21 -6.05 -9.79
CA TRP A 244 13.25 -5.61 -8.77
C TRP A 244 11.86 -6.17 -9.08
N ASP A 245 11.34 -6.94 -8.15
CA ASP A 245 9.94 -7.35 -8.12
C ASP A 245 9.15 -6.32 -7.28
N ILE A 246 8.35 -5.48 -7.95
CA ILE A 246 7.68 -4.34 -7.34
C ILE A 246 6.17 -4.47 -7.51
N GLY A 247 5.44 -4.63 -6.41
CA GLY A 247 3.97 -4.68 -6.38
C GLY A 247 3.30 -3.31 -6.31
N LEU A 248 3.97 -2.30 -5.74
CA LEU A 248 3.47 -0.92 -5.69
C LEU A 248 4.62 0.06 -5.70
N SER A 249 4.43 1.23 -6.32
CA SER A 249 5.45 2.26 -6.34
C SER A 249 4.88 3.67 -6.47
N LYS A 250 5.36 4.60 -5.65
CA LYS A 250 5.10 6.03 -5.86
C LYS A 250 6.29 6.87 -5.46
N THR A 251 6.70 7.78 -6.34
CA THR A 251 7.72 8.80 -6.05
C THR A 251 7.09 10.16 -5.79
N GLY A 252 7.78 10.98 -5.01
CA GLY A 252 7.42 12.37 -4.79
C GLY A 252 8.66 13.27 -4.72
N TYR A 253 8.47 14.55 -5.06
CA TYR A 253 9.44 15.59 -4.83
C TYR A 253 8.79 16.97 -4.77
N THR A 254 9.09 17.70 -3.73
CA THR A 254 9.00 19.15 -3.65
C THR A 254 10.20 19.64 -2.84
N ALA A 255 10.53 20.93 -2.90
CA ALA A 255 11.63 21.48 -2.09
C ALA A 255 11.43 21.24 -0.58
N ALA A 256 10.18 21.32 -0.09
CA ALA A 256 9.85 21.09 1.32
C ALA A 256 9.83 19.59 1.72
N ALA A 257 9.40 18.71 0.82
CA ALA A 257 9.33 17.27 1.08
C ALA A 257 10.69 16.56 0.93
N GLY A 258 11.60 17.14 0.13
CA GLY A 258 12.75 16.38 -0.37
C GLY A 258 12.33 15.28 -1.36
N ASN A 259 13.22 14.37 -1.67
CA ASN A 259 12.87 13.23 -2.49
C ASN A 259 12.20 12.15 -1.65
N CYS A 260 11.03 11.68 -2.09
CA CYS A 260 10.24 10.66 -1.41
C CYS A 260 10.06 9.43 -2.31
N LEU A 261 10.01 8.26 -1.70
CA LEU A 261 9.67 6.99 -2.34
C LEU A 261 8.85 6.16 -1.34
N ILE A 262 7.75 5.61 -1.82
CA ILE A 262 7.08 4.49 -1.20
C ILE A 262 7.06 3.35 -2.21
N MET A 263 7.31 2.12 -1.74
CA MET A 263 7.43 0.97 -2.61
C MET A 263 7.13 -0.31 -1.83
N GLN A 264 6.31 -1.18 -2.42
CA GLN A 264 6.26 -2.58 -2.05
C GLN A 264 7.15 -3.36 -3.01
N ALA A 265 7.98 -4.22 -2.47
CA ALA A 265 8.87 -5.05 -3.27
C ALA A 265 9.15 -6.37 -2.58
N THR A 266 9.26 -7.45 -3.38
CA THR A 266 9.76 -8.73 -2.89
C THR A 266 11.28 -8.76 -2.99
N ILE A 267 11.95 -9.02 -1.88
CA ILE A 267 13.41 -9.16 -1.80
C ILE A 267 13.70 -10.48 -1.09
N SER A 268 14.39 -11.40 -1.76
CA SER A 268 14.67 -12.75 -1.22
C SER A 268 13.38 -13.44 -0.73
N ASP A 269 12.37 -13.48 -1.59
CA ASP A 269 11.03 -14.05 -1.31
C ASP A 269 10.27 -13.42 -0.14
N ARG A 270 10.76 -12.29 0.36
CA ARG A 270 10.16 -11.54 1.47
C ARG A 270 9.45 -10.29 0.95
N PRO A 271 8.11 -10.18 1.09
CA PRO A 271 7.38 -8.98 0.73
C PRO A 271 7.63 -7.88 1.76
N LEU A 272 8.02 -6.71 1.28
CA LEU A 272 8.38 -5.56 2.11
C LEU A 272 7.65 -4.30 1.67
N THR A 273 7.18 -3.50 2.64
CA THR A 273 6.88 -2.09 2.42
C THR A 273 8.07 -1.22 2.81
N ILE A 274 8.54 -0.41 1.87
CA ILE A 274 9.65 0.52 2.04
C ILE A 274 9.14 1.96 1.90
N VAL A 275 9.29 2.78 2.95
CA VAL A 275 8.97 4.21 2.95
C VAL A 275 10.24 5.01 3.19
N LEU A 276 10.58 5.87 2.24
CA LEU A 276 11.74 6.77 2.31
C LEU A 276 11.27 8.19 2.08
N LEU A 277 11.40 9.07 3.09
CA LEU A 277 11.01 10.47 2.98
C LEU A 277 12.21 11.38 3.24
N ASN A 278 12.13 12.58 2.65
CA ASN A 278 13.17 13.60 2.81
C ASN A 278 14.58 13.07 2.50
N SER A 279 14.72 12.33 1.40
CA SER A 279 16.02 11.88 0.93
C SER A 279 16.75 13.06 0.28
N TRP A 280 17.98 13.29 0.73
CA TRP A 280 18.81 14.34 0.16
C TRP A 280 19.48 13.88 -1.14
N GLY A 281 19.31 14.68 -2.19
CA GLY A 281 19.84 14.37 -3.52
C GLY A 281 18.89 13.50 -4.37
N LYS A 282 18.89 13.78 -5.66
CA LYS A 282 17.92 13.27 -6.65
C LYS A 282 17.85 11.73 -6.77
N LEU A 283 18.97 11.05 -6.49
CA LEU A 283 19.08 9.60 -6.62
C LEU A 283 19.16 8.87 -5.26
N SER A 284 19.23 9.60 -4.16
CA SER A 284 19.50 9.02 -2.83
C SER A 284 18.45 7.98 -2.42
N ARG A 285 17.14 8.23 -2.67
CA ARG A 285 16.07 7.27 -2.39
C ARG A 285 16.26 5.92 -3.09
N TYR A 286 16.80 5.92 -4.31
CA TYR A 286 17.08 4.68 -5.06
C TYR A 286 18.34 3.98 -4.54
N GLY A 287 19.34 4.76 -4.14
CA GLY A 287 20.53 4.25 -3.44
C GLY A 287 20.17 3.63 -2.10
N ASP A 288 19.24 4.24 -1.35
CA ASP A 288 18.76 3.72 -0.09
C ASP A 288 17.95 2.43 -0.28
N ALA A 289 17.06 2.36 -1.27
CA ALA A 289 16.35 1.12 -1.61
C ALA A 289 17.34 -0.03 -1.91
N ARG A 290 18.42 0.24 -2.68
CA ARG A 290 19.46 -0.75 -2.94
C ARG A 290 20.24 -1.14 -1.68
N ARG A 291 20.53 -0.20 -0.77
CA ARG A 291 21.18 -0.50 0.52
C ARG A 291 20.31 -1.40 1.38
N ILE A 292 18.99 -1.17 1.40
CA ILE A 292 18.02 -2.02 2.09
C ILE A 292 18.04 -3.42 1.48
N GLN A 293 17.97 -3.55 0.16
CA GLN A 293 18.06 -4.84 -0.54
C GLN A 293 19.34 -5.60 -0.12
N GLN A 294 20.50 -4.97 -0.27
CA GLN A 294 21.78 -5.58 0.07
C GLN A 294 21.91 -5.89 1.57
N TRP A 295 21.31 -5.08 2.44
CA TRP A 295 21.29 -5.32 3.86
C TRP A 295 20.47 -6.57 4.18
N LEU A 296 19.28 -6.71 3.63
CA LEU A 296 18.41 -7.86 3.84
C LEU A 296 19.08 -9.15 3.34
N GLU A 297 19.57 -9.16 2.10
CA GLU A 297 20.29 -10.31 1.53
C GLU A 297 21.51 -10.74 2.37
N ARG A 298 22.22 -9.80 2.99
CA ARG A 298 23.31 -10.11 3.91
C ARG A 298 22.81 -10.63 5.24
N ALA A 299 21.70 -10.12 5.77
CA ALA A 299 21.11 -10.60 7.01
C ALA A 299 20.71 -12.08 6.86
N GLU A 300 19.98 -12.42 5.81
CA GLU A 300 19.57 -13.80 5.53
C GLU A 300 20.74 -14.78 5.42
N ARG A 301 21.82 -14.39 4.73
CA ARG A 301 23.03 -15.23 4.64
C ARG A 301 23.75 -15.45 5.98
N ARG A 302 23.47 -14.66 6.99
CA ARG A 302 24.06 -14.79 8.34
C ARG A 302 23.21 -15.61 9.30
N VAL A 303 21.93 -15.81 8.98
CA VAL A 303 21.07 -16.68 9.78
C VAL A 303 21.63 -18.09 9.71
N PRO A 304 21.90 -18.74 10.86
CA PRO A 304 22.38 -20.11 10.87
C PRO A 304 21.39 -21.03 10.15
N PRO A 305 21.88 -22.09 9.47
CA PRO A 305 20.99 -23.09 8.90
C PRO A 305 20.07 -23.64 9.98
N LEU A 306 18.76 -23.68 9.72
CA LEU A 306 17.79 -24.26 10.63
C LEU A 306 18.21 -25.69 10.95
N GLN A 307 18.52 -25.97 12.20
CA GLN A 307 18.81 -27.34 12.64
C GLN A 307 17.52 -28.12 12.48
N THR A 308 17.44 -28.96 11.44
CA THR A 308 16.41 -30.00 11.39
C THR A 308 16.53 -30.79 12.68
N ALA A 309 15.47 -30.80 13.48
CA ALA A 309 15.43 -31.57 14.73
C ALA A 309 15.93 -32.98 14.43
N ARG A 310 17.08 -33.36 15.00
CA ARG A 310 17.58 -34.72 14.95
C ARG A 310 16.49 -35.60 15.54
N ALA A 311 16.01 -36.53 14.76
CA ALA A 311 15.19 -37.61 15.28
C ALA A 311 15.93 -38.23 16.50
N PRO A 312 15.22 -38.53 17.60
CA PRO A 312 15.84 -39.21 18.71
C PRO A 312 16.41 -40.54 18.20
N ILE A 313 17.70 -40.73 18.46
CA ILE A 313 18.37 -42.01 18.18
C ILE A 313 17.74 -42.98 19.17
N SER A 314 17.02 -43.95 18.64
CA SER A 314 16.46 -45.10 19.36
C SER A 314 17.52 -46.02 19.88
#